data_55a5d2e242023886d394fc2b1513d679
#
_entry.id   55a5d2e242023886d394fc2b1513d679
#
_cell.length_a   1.000
_cell.length_b   1.000
_cell.length_c   1.000
_cell.angle_alpha   90.00
_cell.angle_beta   90.00
_cell.angle_gamma   90.00
#
_symmetry.space_group_name_H-M   'P 1'
#
loop_
_entity.id
_entity.type
_entity.pdbx_description
1 polymer ?
#
loop_
_entity_poly.entity_id
_entity_poly.type
_entity_poly.pdbx_seq_one_letter_code
_entity_poly.pdbx_strand_id
1 'polypeptide(L)'
;MRHTITRRQFLKAGGAAVVSTAAAGLLSSCGGSSASGSSTGGSGSSTYTLLYSRQPATLNYLICSADPDLYHGTQCVDTLVEYDNRGKIREGLATTWEWDADTLTWTFHLRDENWVDCNGEVLGPVTAQDFVDALQYVLTPAYASSTASLVTPYVAGAEDYYNYLFYKASAENGTVAEDGTTYTLEADGSVTAAAADGTTTSYAPVDFDTVGVKAVDEHTLTYTLCFDFPGFVSLLSYAPYEPAYGPLLEELGDQFCTSAETACSCGAFYLAEYVPLESWVMKKNPENYDKDNVYIDTIRYIYNQEELISGPEMVRRGEIDQATISSDILDSWLSDDTTKDMVSMERPETGKSYFYIFNFLPYAHEFSNWNVTGVDAQYEPDNWAKAVNSTNFRKAFLYAINPSVTLAVTAPEGYDNYKLHTITPPSFCANSQGVDYTECGDLANLSDFFDEAKAKEYRDAAVEELTAAGATFPIKVQYPYNPAVVDWDKQCQVFKQQVEGVLNDGFDFINIIITQGPSDNFLNAVRRVGAYQLMS
;
A
#
# COMPACT_ATOMS: atom_id res chain seq x y z
N MET A 1 14.01 -36.45 9.21
CA MET A 1 14.00 -36.14 10.65
C MET A 1 13.83 -34.65 10.75
N ARG A 2 12.68 -34.18 11.17
CA ARG A 2 12.44 -32.75 11.38
C ARG A 2 13.28 -32.29 12.57
N HIS A 3 14.21 -31.39 12.38
CA HIS A 3 14.92 -30.72 13.45
C HIS A 3 14.05 -29.55 13.93
N THR A 4 13.36 -29.75 15.01
CA THR A 4 12.63 -28.68 15.70
C THR A 4 13.66 -27.82 16.44
N ILE A 5 13.82 -26.58 15.98
CA ILE A 5 14.63 -25.58 16.69
C ILE A 5 13.74 -25.06 17.83
N THR A 6 14.14 -25.26 19.08
CA THR A 6 13.40 -24.76 20.23
C THR A 6 13.74 -23.29 20.49
N ARG A 7 12.76 -22.51 21.01
CA ARG A 7 12.91 -21.10 21.44
C ARG A 7 14.22 -20.85 22.19
N ARG A 8 14.66 -21.82 22.97
CA ARG A 8 15.89 -21.76 23.77
C ARG A 8 17.17 -21.92 22.93
N GLN A 9 17.09 -22.57 21.76
CA GLN A 9 18.21 -22.70 20.81
C GLN A 9 18.30 -21.47 19.91
N PHE A 10 17.17 -20.93 19.49
CA PHE A 10 17.08 -19.71 18.70
C PHE A 10 17.60 -18.49 19.51
N LEU A 11 17.17 -18.32 20.75
CA LEU A 11 17.62 -17.24 21.65
C LEU A 11 19.08 -17.39 22.10
N LYS A 12 19.67 -18.59 22.01
CA LYS A 12 21.10 -18.80 22.29
C LYS A 12 22.01 -18.44 21.14
N ALA A 13 21.53 -18.50 19.90
CA ALA A 13 22.30 -18.06 18.72
C ALA A 13 22.36 -16.53 18.62
N GLY A 14 21.26 -15.81 18.92
CA GLY A 14 21.21 -14.34 18.92
C GLY A 14 21.88 -13.66 20.14
N GLY A 15 22.09 -14.38 21.24
CA GLY A 15 22.59 -13.80 22.50
C GLY A 15 24.12 -13.75 22.67
N ALA A 16 24.91 -14.20 21.70
CA ALA A 16 26.38 -14.29 21.85
C ALA A 16 27.18 -13.20 21.12
N ALA A 17 26.56 -12.26 20.44
CA ALA A 17 27.24 -11.25 19.62
C ALA A 17 27.18 -9.81 20.17
N VAL A 18 26.67 -9.57 21.34
CA VAL A 18 26.60 -8.21 21.94
C VAL A 18 27.40 -8.13 23.22
N VAL A 19 28.70 -8.33 23.18
CA VAL A 19 29.68 -7.68 24.09
C VAL A 19 31.08 -7.74 23.44
N SER A 20 31.47 -6.72 22.76
CA SER A 20 32.81 -6.16 22.64
C SER A 20 33.00 -5.50 21.27
N THR A 21 32.88 -4.21 21.21
CA THR A 21 33.84 -3.24 20.64
C THR A 21 33.20 -1.84 20.56
N ALA A 22 32.93 -1.28 21.71
CA ALA A 22 32.91 0.16 21.83
C ALA A 22 34.26 0.59 22.40
N ALA A 23 35.11 1.15 21.56
CA ALA A 23 36.20 2.04 21.85
C ALA A 23 37.41 1.75 20.96
N ALA A 24 37.52 2.44 19.84
CA ALA A 24 38.81 3.00 19.36
C ALA A 24 38.66 3.43 17.89
N GLY A 25 38.67 4.73 17.63
CA GLY A 25 38.82 5.19 16.24
C GLY A 25 38.28 6.57 15.91
N LEU A 26 38.27 7.51 16.83
CA LEU A 26 38.32 8.94 16.49
C LEU A 26 39.79 9.37 16.45
N LEU A 27 40.17 9.95 15.34
CA LEU A 27 41.32 10.80 15.07
C LEU A 27 42.26 10.25 13.98
N SER A 28 42.07 10.79 12.78
CA SER A 28 43.11 11.40 11.94
C SER A 28 42.47 11.67 10.55
N SER A 29 42.16 12.87 10.24
CA SER A 29 43.05 13.95 9.83
C SER A 29 43.34 13.98 8.35
N CYS A 30 42.75 15.00 7.70
CA CYS A 30 43.28 15.81 6.59
C CYS A 30 44.36 15.22 5.66
N GLY A 31 44.05 15.27 4.37
CA GLY A 31 45.08 15.25 3.34
C GLY A 31 44.46 15.02 1.96
N GLY A 32 44.20 16.11 1.23
CA GLY A 32 43.71 16.05 -0.15
C GLY A 32 44.68 15.42 -1.10
N SER A 33 44.15 14.84 -2.15
CA SER A 33 44.73 14.90 -3.52
C SER A 33 43.76 14.28 -4.51
N SER A 34 43.38 15.07 -5.49
CA SER A 34 42.75 14.66 -6.73
C SER A 34 43.55 13.57 -7.42
N ALA A 35 42.89 12.47 -7.78
CA ALA A 35 43.38 11.59 -8.82
C ALA A 35 42.20 10.88 -9.50
N SER A 36 41.94 11.28 -10.73
CA SER A 36 41.26 10.47 -11.72
C SER A 36 41.97 9.13 -11.88
N GLY A 37 41.25 8.02 -11.74
CA GLY A 37 41.82 6.70 -11.92
C GLY A 37 40.76 5.65 -12.16
N SER A 38 40.71 5.20 -13.38
CA SER A 38 40.16 3.96 -13.94
C SER A 38 39.72 2.89 -12.93
N SER A 39 38.51 2.41 -13.14
CA SER A 39 37.93 1.20 -12.56
C SER A 39 38.83 -0.03 -12.75
N THR A 40 39.47 -0.47 -11.70
CA THR A 40 39.94 -1.84 -11.53
C THR A 40 39.05 -2.47 -10.47
N GLY A 41 38.40 -3.60 -10.83
CA GLY A 41 37.52 -4.35 -9.94
C GLY A 41 38.19 -4.71 -8.62
N GLY A 42 37.73 -4.06 -7.57
CA GLY A 42 37.96 -4.43 -6.19
C GLY A 42 36.60 -4.88 -5.61
N SER A 43 36.57 -6.06 -5.04
CA SER A 43 35.41 -6.59 -4.29
C SER A 43 35.16 -5.76 -3.02
N GLY A 44 34.66 -4.56 -3.17
CA GLY A 44 34.08 -3.80 -2.08
C GLY A 44 32.58 -4.08 -2.06
N SER A 45 32.05 -4.46 -0.92
CA SER A 45 30.60 -4.62 -0.72
C SER A 45 29.87 -3.35 -1.16
N SER A 46 28.88 -3.50 -2.06
CA SER A 46 28.05 -2.40 -2.53
C SER A 46 26.92 -2.15 -1.52
N THR A 47 26.86 -0.93 -0.99
CA THR A 47 25.79 -0.53 -0.07
C THR A 47 24.95 0.54 -0.72
N TYR A 48 23.63 0.38 -0.68
CA TYR A 48 22.67 1.38 -1.11
C TYR A 48 21.95 1.96 0.11
N THR A 49 22.15 3.25 0.36
CA THR A 49 21.69 3.92 1.57
C THR A 49 20.54 4.88 1.26
N LEU A 50 19.47 4.74 2.02
CA LEU A 50 18.21 5.50 1.90
C LEU A 50 17.85 6.11 3.25
N LEU A 51 16.96 7.11 3.23
CA LEU A 51 16.32 7.61 4.43
C LEU A 51 14.90 7.05 4.58
N TYR A 52 14.38 7.08 5.80
CA TYR A 52 12.96 6.94 6.10
C TYR A 52 12.59 7.88 7.25
N SER A 53 11.40 8.48 7.19
CA SER A 53 10.94 9.51 8.17
C SER A 53 9.87 8.99 9.10
N ARG A 54 9.22 7.86 8.78
CA ARG A 54 8.13 7.29 9.55
C ARG A 54 8.50 5.91 10.08
N GLN A 55 8.40 5.75 11.41
CA GLN A 55 8.55 4.45 12.04
C GLN A 55 7.45 3.51 11.54
N PRO A 56 7.77 2.29 11.07
CA PRO A 56 6.76 1.29 10.78
C PRO A 56 6.01 0.90 12.05
N ALA A 57 4.71 0.66 11.91
CA ALA A 57 3.88 0.15 13.00
C ALA A 57 4.20 -1.31 13.30
N THR A 58 4.61 -2.06 12.28
CA THR A 58 4.99 -3.48 12.36
C THR A 58 5.94 -3.82 11.22
N LEU A 59 6.72 -4.88 11.39
CA LEU A 59 7.49 -5.53 10.31
C LEU A 59 6.71 -6.72 9.72
N ASN A 60 5.59 -7.09 10.34
CA ASN A 60 4.78 -8.23 9.91
C ASN A 60 3.98 -7.87 8.65
N TYR A 61 4.50 -8.26 7.50
CA TYR A 61 3.91 -8.01 6.18
C TYR A 61 2.54 -8.68 5.98
N LEU A 62 2.24 -9.77 6.69
CA LEU A 62 0.96 -10.48 6.58
C LEU A 62 -0.23 -9.70 7.14
N ILE A 63 0.01 -8.71 8.01
CA ILE A 63 -1.07 -7.99 8.70
C ILE A 63 -1.13 -6.50 8.34
N CYS A 64 -0.13 -5.97 7.65
CA CYS A 64 -0.02 -4.54 7.35
C CYS A 64 -0.41 -4.21 5.90
N SER A 65 -0.72 -2.92 5.68
CA SER A 65 -1.01 -2.36 4.35
C SER A 65 -0.39 -0.99 4.14
N ALA A 66 0.42 -0.51 5.08
CA ALA A 66 1.03 0.80 5.02
C ALA A 66 2.43 0.71 4.42
N ASP A 67 2.81 1.72 3.63
CA ASP A 67 4.01 1.73 2.82
C ASP A 67 5.31 1.41 3.59
N PRO A 68 5.69 2.08 4.69
CA PRO A 68 6.94 1.71 5.36
C PRO A 68 6.89 0.34 6.06
N ASP A 69 5.72 -0.18 6.39
CA ASP A 69 5.57 -1.48 7.03
C ASP A 69 5.87 -2.63 6.05
N LEU A 70 5.76 -2.36 4.74
CA LEU A 70 5.97 -3.34 3.67
C LEU A 70 7.41 -3.43 3.17
N TYR A 71 8.32 -2.55 3.59
CA TYR A 71 9.71 -2.56 3.08
C TYR A 71 10.43 -3.89 3.35
N HIS A 72 10.13 -4.54 4.48
CA HIS A 72 10.66 -5.87 4.76
C HIS A 72 10.07 -6.92 3.79
N GLY A 73 8.73 -7.03 3.70
CA GLY A 73 8.07 -8.00 2.82
C GLY A 73 8.57 -7.88 1.38
N THR A 74 8.50 -6.70 0.79
CA THR A 74 8.84 -6.47 -0.63
C THR A 74 10.29 -6.73 -1.00
N GLN A 75 11.23 -6.73 -0.06
CA GLN A 75 12.65 -6.95 -0.33
C GLN A 75 13.14 -8.32 0.15
N CYS A 76 12.48 -8.87 1.18
CA CYS A 76 12.96 -10.04 1.89
C CYS A 76 12.08 -11.28 1.69
N VAL A 77 10.90 -11.14 1.07
CA VAL A 77 9.99 -12.26 0.82
C VAL A 77 9.56 -12.26 -0.65
N ASP A 78 9.85 -13.34 -1.35
CA ASP A 78 9.42 -13.51 -2.73
C ASP A 78 7.96 -14.03 -2.77
N THR A 79 7.22 -13.59 -3.78
CA THR A 79 5.83 -13.97 -4.03
C THR A 79 5.74 -15.09 -5.07
N LEU A 80 4.54 -15.65 -5.26
CA LEU A 80 4.30 -16.65 -6.32
C LEU A 80 4.65 -16.09 -7.70
N VAL A 81 4.28 -14.85 -7.95
CA VAL A 81 4.52 -14.13 -9.21
C VAL A 81 5.05 -12.74 -8.92
N GLU A 82 5.83 -12.20 -9.82
CA GLU A 82 6.42 -10.87 -9.73
C GLU A 82 6.07 -10.02 -10.94
N TYR A 83 6.37 -8.74 -10.88
CA TYR A 83 6.30 -7.86 -12.03
C TYR A 83 7.71 -7.55 -12.58
N ASP A 84 7.86 -7.59 -13.89
CA ASP A 84 9.06 -7.10 -14.55
C ASP A 84 9.08 -5.55 -14.56
N ASN A 85 10.18 -4.98 -15.04
CA ASN A 85 10.35 -3.53 -15.15
C ASN A 85 9.41 -2.84 -16.18
N ARG A 86 8.53 -3.59 -16.81
CA ARG A 86 7.49 -3.12 -17.74
C ARG A 86 6.08 -3.36 -17.20
N GLY A 87 5.95 -3.83 -15.96
CA GLY A 87 4.68 -4.13 -15.33
C GLY A 87 4.01 -5.41 -15.82
N LYS A 88 4.77 -6.34 -16.42
CA LYS A 88 4.25 -7.66 -16.82
C LYS A 88 4.51 -8.68 -15.74
N ILE A 89 3.52 -9.51 -15.47
CA ILE A 89 3.65 -10.64 -14.56
C ILE A 89 4.69 -11.62 -15.11
N ARG A 90 5.62 -12.02 -14.23
CA ARG A 90 6.64 -13.02 -14.47
C ARG A 90 6.67 -14.07 -13.35
N GLU A 91 7.43 -15.11 -13.55
CA GLU A 91 7.70 -16.14 -12.55
C GLU A 91 8.39 -15.55 -11.32
N GLY A 92 7.86 -15.83 -10.13
CA GLY A 92 8.49 -15.64 -8.84
C GLY A 92 8.83 -17.01 -8.23
N LEU A 93 8.30 -17.34 -7.05
CA LEU A 93 8.43 -18.67 -6.46
C LEU A 93 7.69 -19.75 -7.28
N ALA A 94 6.63 -19.38 -8.00
CA ALA A 94 6.00 -20.28 -8.97
C ALA A 94 6.71 -20.19 -10.32
N THR A 95 7.10 -21.33 -10.87
CA THR A 95 7.72 -21.46 -12.20
C THR A 95 6.69 -21.61 -13.32
N THR A 96 5.53 -22.16 -12.99
CA THR A 96 4.39 -22.31 -13.91
C THR A 96 3.09 -22.30 -13.12
N TRP A 97 2.00 -21.93 -13.79
CA TRP A 97 0.64 -22.03 -13.23
C TRP A 97 -0.38 -22.31 -14.31
N GLU A 98 -1.47 -22.95 -13.91
CA GLU A 98 -2.56 -23.34 -14.80
C GLU A 98 -3.92 -23.12 -14.16
N TRP A 99 -4.93 -22.82 -14.98
CA TRP A 99 -6.30 -22.57 -14.58
C TRP A 99 -7.23 -23.68 -15.04
N ASP A 100 -8.00 -24.23 -14.11
CA ASP A 100 -9.11 -25.14 -14.41
C ASP A 100 -10.44 -24.39 -14.18
N ALA A 101 -11.12 -24.07 -15.27
CA ALA A 101 -12.39 -23.33 -15.24
C ALA A 101 -13.56 -24.19 -14.72
N ASP A 102 -13.49 -25.51 -14.80
CA ASP A 102 -14.55 -26.41 -14.35
C ASP A 102 -14.58 -26.48 -12.81
N THR A 103 -13.41 -26.40 -12.18
CA THR A 103 -13.25 -26.46 -10.72
C THR A 103 -12.95 -25.10 -10.11
N LEU A 104 -12.82 -24.04 -10.89
CA LEU A 104 -12.40 -22.70 -10.47
C LEU A 104 -11.07 -22.72 -9.70
N THR A 105 -10.13 -23.54 -10.15
CA THR A 105 -8.89 -23.80 -9.41
C THR A 105 -7.65 -23.39 -10.20
N TRP A 106 -6.81 -22.58 -9.60
CA TRP A 106 -5.43 -22.32 -10.01
C TRP A 106 -4.51 -23.35 -9.37
N THR A 107 -3.58 -23.90 -10.15
CA THR A 107 -2.48 -24.76 -9.67
C THR A 107 -1.16 -24.08 -9.97
N PHE A 108 -0.29 -23.97 -8.96
CA PHE A 108 1.04 -23.34 -9.03
C PHE A 108 2.12 -24.38 -8.71
N HIS A 109 3.19 -24.41 -9.52
CA HIS A 109 4.34 -25.29 -9.33
C HIS A 109 5.53 -24.46 -8.86
N LEU A 110 6.01 -24.74 -7.64
CA LEU A 110 7.05 -23.97 -6.96
C LEU A 110 8.43 -24.44 -7.37
N ARG A 111 9.39 -23.53 -7.37
CA ARG A 111 10.83 -23.82 -7.45
C ARG A 111 11.40 -24.23 -6.10
N ASP A 112 12.59 -24.83 -6.12
CA ASP A 112 13.40 -25.00 -4.93
C ASP A 112 13.90 -23.63 -4.47
N GLU A 113 13.63 -23.26 -3.23
CA GLU A 113 14.08 -22.05 -2.55
C GLU A 113 14.20 -22.32 -1.05
N ASN A 114 14.99 -21.51 -0.32
CA ASN A 114 15.19 -21.68 1.10
C ASN A 114 14.79 -20.42 1.89
N TRP A 115 14.24 -20.65 3.08
CA TRP A 115 14.13 -19.64 4.12
C TRP A 115 15.45 -19.45 4.83
N VAL A 116 15.83 -18.20 5.09
CA VAL A 116 16.98 -17.82 5.89
C VAL A 116 16.58 -16.94 7.08
N ASP A 117 17.38 -16.98 8.13
CA ASP A 117 17.24 -16.12 9.32
C ASP A 117 17.94 -14.76 9.15
N CYS A 118 17.97 -13.95 10.21
CA CYS A 118 18.61 -12.64 10.23
C CYS A 118 20.17 -12.70 10.08
N ASN A 119 20.78 -13.87 10.13
CA ASN A 119 22.20 -14.07 9.87
C ASN A 119 22.47 -14.58 8.45
N GLY A 120 21.41 -14.87 7.67
CA GLY A 120 21.49 -15.53 6.38
C GLY A 120 21.73 -17.04 6.48
N GLU A 121 21.46 -17.65 7.65
CA GLU A 121 21.56 -19.10 7.84
C GLU A 121 20.24 -19.77 7.43
N VAL A 122 20.33 -20.90 6.72
CA VAL A 122 19.17 -21.64 6.22
C VAL A 122 18.34 -22.20 7.35
N LEU A 123 17.03 -21.87 7.36
CA LEU A 123 16.03 -22.40 8.28
C LEU A 123 15.36 -23.68 7.75
N GLY A 124 15.08 -23.72 6.44
CA GLY A 124 14.43 -24.83 5.76
C GLY A 124 13.97 -24.45 4.34
N PRO A 125 13.42 -25.42 3.58
CA PRO A 125 12.91 -25.16 2.25
C PRO A 125 11.62 -24.31 2.31
N VAL A 126 11.39 -23.51 1.26
CA VAL A 126 10.09 -22.92 0.98
C VAL A 126 9.18 -23.98 0.39
N THR A 127 7.99 -24.14 0.94
CA THR A 127 7.03 -25.15 0.53
C THR A 127 5.65 -24.57 0.27
N ALA A 128 4.80 -25.32 -0.43
CA ALA A 128 3.39 -24.94 -0.62
C ALA A 128 2.64 -24.78 0.72
N GLN A 129 3.07 -25.49 1.77
CA GLN A 129 2.45 -25.37 3.10
C GLN A 129 2.70 -24.01 3.74
N ASP A 130 3.82 -23.33 3.44
CA ASP A 130 4.13 -22.00 3.97
C ASP A 130 3.13 -20.94 3.48
N PHE A 131 2.58 -21.10 2.27
CA PHE A 131 1.49 -20.26 1.76
C PHE A 131 0.16 -20.54 2.45
N VAL A 132 -0.11 -21.81 2.75
CA VAL A 132 -1.33 -22.24 3.44
C VAL A 132 -1.33 -21.71 4.88
N ASP A 133 -0.21 -21.83 5.59
CA ASP A 133 -0.04 -21.37 6.97
C ASP A 133 -0.11 -19.83 7.04
N ALA A 134 0.53 -19.13 6.11
CA ALA A 134 0.46 -17.67 6.02
C ALA A 134 -0.97 -17.17 5.76
N LEU A 135 -1.71 -17.81 4.83
CA LEU A 135 -3.08 -17.40 4.55
C LEU A 135 -4.02 -17.67 5.73
N GLN A 136 -3.81 -18.76 6.47
CA GLN A 136 -4.54 -19.03 7.71
C GLN A 136 -4.28 -17.94 8.76
N TYR A 137 -3.03 -17.51 8.87
CA TYR A 137 -2.65 -16.41 9.77
C TYR A 137 -3.36 -15.10 9.38
N VAL A 138 -3.34 -14.72 8.10
CA VAL A 138 -4.04 -13.52 7.57
C VAL A 138 -5.54 -13.58 7.84
N LEU A 139 -6.16 -14.75 7.68
CA LEU A 139 -7.60 -14.96 7.89
C LEU A 139 -8.00 -15.18 9.36
N THR A 140 -7.06 -15.13 10.29
CA THR A 140 -7.33 -15.25 11.73
C THR A 140 -7.53 -13.86 12.35
N PRO A 141 -8.77 -13.45 12.73
CA PRO A 141 -9.06 -12.09 13.19
C PRO A 141 -8.27 -11.65 14.43
N ALA A 142 -7.77 -12.59 15.23
CA ALA A 142 -6.95 -12.29 16.40
C ALA A 142 -5.63 -11.57 16.03
N TYR A 143 -5.13 -11.75 14.83
CA TYR A 143 -3.93 -11.06 14.33
C TYR A 143 -4.23 -9.73 13.66
N ALA A 144 -5.51 -9.36 13.52
CA ALA A 144 -5.98 -8.07 13.03
C ALA A 144 -5.39 -7.65 11.66
N SER A 145 -5.26 -8.60 10.73
CA SER A 145 -4.76 -8.28 9.39
C SER A 145 -5.63 -7.24 8.70
N SER A 146 -5.02 -6.13 8.30
CA SER A 146 -5.70 -5.06 7.55
C SER A 146 -5.95 -5.41 6.08
N THR A 147 -5.42 -6.55 5.61
CA THR A 147 -5.47 -7.01 4.22
C THR A 147 -6.31 -8.27 4.00
N ALA A 148 -6.91 -8.86 5.06
CA ALA A 148 -7.80 -10.01 4.94
C ALA A 148 -8.94 -9.80 3.91
N SER A 149 -9.42 -8.55 3.74
CA SER A 149 -10.42 -8.17 2.74
C SER A 149 -9.96 -8.32 1.28
N LEU A 150 -8.66 -8.51 1.03
CA LEU A 150 -8.12 -8.85 -0.29
C LEU A 150 -8.16 -10.37 -0.57
N VAL A 151 -8.50 -11.18 0.43
CA VAL A 151 -8.57 -12.64 0.34
C VAL A 151 -10.01 -13.13 0.40
N THR A 152 -10.77 -12.67 1.39
CA THR A 152 -12.12 -13.17 1.70
C THR A 152 -13.10 -13.18 0.53
N PRO A 153 -13.12 -12.21 -0.41
CA PRO A 153 -14.07 -12.21 -1.52
C PRO A 153 -13.71 -13.17 -2.65
N TYR A 154 -12.45 -13.62 -2.70
CA TYR A 154 -11.93 -14.34 -3.87
C TYR A 154 -11.69 -15.82 -3.61
N VAL A 155 -11.12 -16.17 -2.45
CA VAL A 155 -10.78 -17.57 -2.13
C VAL A 155 -11.98 -18.26 -1.51
N ALA A 156 -12.36 -19.41 -2.08
CA ALA A 156 -13.53 -20.18 -1.63
C ALA A 156 -13.43 -20.50 -0.13
N GLY A 157 -14.52 -20.31 0.62
CA GLY A 157 -14.59 -20.60 2.05
C GLY A 157 -13.84 -19.61 2.97
N ALA A 158 -13.06 -18.68 2.42
CA ALA A 158 -12.27 -17.73 3.22
C ALA A 158 -13.16 -16.77 4.02
N GLU A 159 -14.23 -16.27 3.43
CA GLU A 159 -15.18 -15.37 4.10
C GLU A 159 -15.90 -16.07 5.24
N ASP A 160 -16.38 -17.30 5.02
CA ASP A 160 -17.07 -18.08 6.06
C ASP A 160 -16.15 -18.37 7.24
N TYR A 161 -14.90 -18.77 6.95
CA TYR A 161 -13.89 -19.02 7.99
C TYR A 161 -13.57 -17.76 8.80
N TYR A 162 -13.28 -16.64 8.12
CA TYR A 162 -12.98 -15.36 8.76
C TYR A 162 -14.14 -14.88 9.65
N ASN A 163 -15.37 -14.89 9.10
CA ASN A 163 -16.57 -14.44 9.80
C ASN A 163 -16.88 -15.30 11.01
N TYR A 164 -16.78 -16.64 10.88
CA TYR A 164 -16.97 -17.53 12.02
C TYR A 164 -16.00 -17.22 13.16
N LEU A 165 -14.70 -17.08 12.86
CA LEU A 165 -13.69 -16.76 13.89
C LEU A 165 -13.93 -15.37 14.50
N PHE A 166 -14.33 -14.40 13.70
CA PHE A 166 -14.64 -13.04 14.18
C PHE A 166 -15.83 -13.04 15.14
N TYR A 167 -16.92 -13.74 14.80
CA TYR A 167 -18.09 -13.84 15.66
C TYR A 167 -17.81 -14.66 16.92
N LYS A 168 -17.01 -15.70 16.80
CA LYS A 168 -16.56 -16.50 17.94
C LYS A 168 -15.74 -15.65 18.92
N ALA A 169 -14.77 -14.91 18.44
CA ALA A 169 -13.97 -14.00 19.26
C ALA A 169 -14.84 -12.90 19.91
N SER A 170 -15.83 -12.38 19.17
CA SER A 170 -16.78 -11.40 19.70
C SER A 170 -17.63 -11.98 20.83
N ALA A 171 -18.08 -13.24 20.71
CA ALA A 171 -18.81 -13.93 21.75
C ALA A 171 -17.96 -14.17 23.00
N GLU A 172 -16.71 -14.63 22.81
CA GLU A 172 -15.76 -14.90 23.91
C GLU A 172 -15.39 -13.63 24.69
N ASN A 173 -15.28 -12.49 23.97
CA ASN A 173 -14.94 -11.19 24.56
C ASN A 173 -16.17 -10.42 25.08
N GLY A 174 -17.39 -10.88 24.83
CA GLY A 174 -18.63 -10.17 25.19
C GLY A 174 -18.80 -8.86 24.40
N THR A 175 -18.26 -8.79 23.18
CA THR A 175 -18.35 -7.61 22.33
C THR A 175 -19.77 -7.45 21.80
N VAL A 176 -20.28 -6.21 21.78
CA VAL A 176 -21.53 -5.83 21.14
C VAL A 176 -21.18 -5.04 19.89
N ALA A 177 -21.74 -5.42 18.76
CA ALA A 177 -21.52 -4.69 17.50
C ALA A 177 -22.18 -3.30 17.54
N GLU A 178 -21.76 -2.40 16.67
CA GLU A 178 -22.27 -1.02 16.61
C GLU A 178 -23.77 -0.93 16.34
N ASP A 179 -24.34 -1.91 15.62
CA ASP A 179 -25.78 -2.05 15.36
C ASP A 179 -26.56 -2.66 16.53
N GLY A 180 -25.88 -2.96 17.65
CA GLY A 180 -26.45 -3.57 18.84
C GLY A 180 -26.51 -5.11 18.79
N THR A 181 -25.96 -5.75 17.76
CA THR A 181 -25.90 -7.21 17.66
C THR A 181 -24.99 -7.78 18.76
N THR A 182 -25.49 -8.81 19.47
CA THR A 182 -24.74 -9.56 20.48
C THR A 182 -24.43 -10.97 19.98
N TYR A 183 -23.32 -11.53 20.44
CA TYR A 183 -22.85 -12.85 20.02
C TYR A 183 -22.80 -13.80 21.23
N THR A 184 -23.23 -15.04 21.04
CA THR A 184 -23.18 -16.09 22.05
C THR A 184 -22.55 -17.34 21.49
N LEU A 185 -21.49 -17.84 22.13
CA LEU A 185 -20.88 -19.13 21.77
C LEU A 185 -21.69 -20.27 22.45
N GLU A 186 -22.22 -21.15 21.61
CA GLU A 186 -23.02 -22.29 22.02
C GLU A 186 -22.15 -23.50 22.41
N ALA A 187 -22.73 -24.48 23.11
CA ALA A 187 -22.00 -25.65 23.57
C ALA A 187 -21.49 -26.58 22.45
N ASP A 188 -22.10 -26.52 21.28
CA ASP A 188 -21.68 -27.26 20.07
C ASP A 188 -20.64 -26.51 19.23
N GLY A 189 -20.19 -25.35 19.69
CA GLY A 189 -19.21 -24.49 19.01
C GLY A 189 -19.83 -23.55 18.01
N SER A 190 -21.13 -23.59 17.73
CA SER A 190 -21.79 -22.58 16.89
C SER A 190 -21.87 -21.23 17.60
N VAL A 191 -21.99 -20.16 16.81
CA VAL A 191 -22.17 -18.80 17.34
C VAL A 191 -23.54 -18.29 16.95
N THR A 192 -24.34 -17.87 17.94
CA THR A 192 -25.61 -17.21 17.72
C THR A 192 -25.42 -15.69 17.77
N ALA A 193 -25.71 -14.99 16.67
CA ALA A 193 -25.81 -13.54 16.63
C ALA A 193 -27.26 -13.12 16.83
N ALA A 194 -27.53 -12.25 17.81
CA ALA A 194 -28.83 -11.69 18.09
C ALA A 194 -28.83 -10.19 17.82
N ALA A 195 -29.52 -9.76 16.78
CA ALA A 195 -29.69 -8.36 16.40
C ALA A 195 -30.63 -7.62 17.37
N ALA A 196 -30.54 -6.30 17.40
CA ALA A 196 -31.34 -5.43 18.26
C ALA A 196 -32.86 -5.55 18.00
N ASP A 197 -33.28 -5.96 16.79
CA ASP A 197 -34.68 -6.21 16.44
C ASP A 197 -35.22 -7.59 16.88
N GLY A 198 -34.37 -8.40 17.50
CA GLY A 198 -34.68 -9.75 17.97
C GLY A 198 -34.47 -10.85 16.91
N THR A 199 -33.99 -10.53 15.74
CA THR A 199 -33.60 -11.52 14.73
C THR A 199 -32.34 -12.26 15.20
N THR A 200 -32.33 -13.60 15.04
CA THR A 200 -31.18 -14.42 15.40
C THR A 200 -30.64 -15.15 14.17
N THR A 201 -29.30 -15.20 14.04
CA THR A 201 -28.60 -15.97 13.00
C THR A 201 -27.58 -16.89 13.69
N SER A 202 -27.55 -18.16 13.30
CA SER A 202 -26.58 -19.12 13.81
C SER A 202 -25.51 -19.40 12.77
N TYR A 203 -24.25 -19.37 13.19
CA TYR A 203 -23.05 -19.66 12.39
C TYR A 203 -22.43 -20.95 12.91
N ALA A 204 -22.41 -21.98 12.07
CA ALA A 204 -21.77 -23.24 12.40
C ALA A 204 -20.23 -23.09 12.46
N PRO A 205 -19.53 -23.95 13.22
CA PRO A 205 -18.06 -24.01 13.16
C PRO A 205 -17.56 -24.23 11.74
N VAL A 206 -16.51 -23.49 11.36
CA VAL A 206 -15.86 -23.58 10.06
C VAL A 206 -14.38 -23.89 10.29
N ASP A 207 -13.93 -25.02 9.74
CA ASP A 207 -12.52 -25.41 9.77
C ASP A 207 -11.76 -24.80 8.59
N PHE A 208 -10.47 -24.49 8.80
CA PHE A 208 -9.61 -23.96 7.74
C PHE A 208 -9.48 -24.92 6.54
N ASP A 209 -9.66 -26.20 6.77
CA ASP A 209 -9.67 -27.20 5.71
C ASP A 209 -10.76 -26.98 4.64
N THR A 210 -11.75 -26.13 4.92
CA THR A 210 -12.79 -25.75 3.94
C THR A 210 -12.35 -24.57 3.05
N VAL A 211 -11.28 -23.85 3.43
CA VAL A 211 -10.74 -22.75 2.64
C VAL A 211 -10.03 -23.29 1.40
N GLY A 212 -10.24 -22.64 0.27
CA GLY A 212 -9.78 -23.04 -1.04
C GLY A 212 -8.28 -22.89 -1.31
N VAL A 213 -7.42 -22.89 -0.29
CA VAL A 213 -5.97 -22.93 -0.43
C VAL A 213 -5.45 -24.27 0.07
N LYS A 214 -4.64 -24.98 -0.74
CA LYS A 214 -4.12 -26.33 -0.38
C LYS A 214 -2.70 -26.54 -0.88
N ALA A 215 -1.86 -27.10 -0.02
CA ALA A 215 -0.62 -27.74 -0.42
C ALA A 215 -0.93 -29.17 -0.85
N VAL A 216 -0.83 -29.46 -2.15
CA VAL A 216 -1.02 -30.80 -2.71
C VAL A 216 0.19 -31.67 -2.37
N ASP A 217 1.36 -31.09 -2.50
CA ASP A 217 2.66 -31.61 -2.09
C ASP A 217 3.61 -30.44 -1.73
N GLU A 218 4.90 -30.70 -1.51
CA GLU A 218 5.86 -29.67 -1.13
C GLU A 218 6.01 -28.54 -2.19
N HIS A 219 5.79 -28.86 -3.47
CA HIS A 219 5.98 -27.93 -4.59
C HIS A 219 4.71 -27.63 -5.38
N THR A 220 3.55 -28.11 -4.96
CA THR A 220 2.28 -27.89 -5.66
C THR A 220 1.26 -27.23 -4.75
N LEU A 221 0.93 -25.99 -5.06
CA LEU A 221 -0.06 -25.17 -4.36
C LEU A 221 -1.29 -24.98 -5.22
N THR A 222 -2.48 -25.06 -4.63
CA THR A 222 -3.73 -24.75 -5.33
C THR A 222 -4.52 -23.66 -4.63
N TYR A 223 -5.19 -22.82 -5.43
CA TYR A 223 -6.21 -21.87 -4.99
C TYR A 223 -7.51 -22.13 -5.73
N THR A 224 -8.57 -22.50 -5.01
CA THR A 224 -9.94 -22.58 -5.51
C THR A 224 -10.66 -21.26 -5.23
N LEU A 225 -11.26 -20.66 -6.26
CA LEU A 225 -11.90 -19.35 -6.16
C LEU A 225 -13.42 -19.46 -6.00
N CYS A 226 -14.05 -18.38 -5.50
CA CYS A 226 -15.50 -18.24 -5.42
C CYS A 226 -16.16 -18.10 -6.79
N PHE A 227 -15.43 -17.57 -7.79
CA PHE A 227 -15.89 -17.31 -9.15
C PHE A 227 -14.69 -17.18 -10.09
N ASP A 228 -14.96 -17.24 -11.40
CA ASP A 228 -13.93 -17.00 -12.42
C ASP A 228 -13.45 -15.53 -12.34
N PHE A 229 -12.21 -15.36 -11.89
CA PHE A 229 -11.57 -14.07 -11.75
C PHE A 229 -10.23 -14.02 -12.47
N PRO A 230 -10.20 -13.52 -13.73
CA PRO A 230 -8.96 -13.44 -14.52
C PRO A 230 -7.84 -12.62 -13.88
N GLY A 231 -8.18 -11.67 -13.01
CA GLY A 231 -7.22 -10.82 -12.28
C GLY A 231 -6.56 -11.50 -11.07
N PHE A 232 -6.92 -12.75 -10.73
CA PHE A 232 -6.44 -13.39 -9.50
C PHE A 232 -4.92 -13.48 -9.43
N VAL A 233 -4.27 -13.84 -10.53
CA VAL A 233 -2.80 -13.98 -10.56
C VAL A 233 -2.11 -12.68 -10.19
N SER A 234 -2.69 -11.52 -10.52
CA SER A 234 -2.13 -10.22 -10.12
C SER A 234 -2.24 -9.94 -8.62
N LEU A 235 -3.21 -10.55 -7.92
CA LEU A 235 -3.33 -10.42 -6.46
C LEU A 235 -2.22 -11.16 -5.71
N LEU A 236 -1.62 -12.18 -6.34
CA LEU A 236 -0.61 -13.03 -5.71
C LEU A 236 0.74 -12.33 -5.48
N SER A 237 0.88 -11.10 -5.96
CA SER A 237 2.02 -10.21 -5.65
C SER A 237 1.75 -9.29 -4.46
N TYR A 238 0.59 -9.42 -3.79
CA TYR A 238 0.25 -8.61 -2.62
C TYR A 238 0.55 -9.35 -1.33
N ALA A 239 0.93 -8.59 -0.31
CA ALA A 239 1.34 -9.06 1.00
C ALA A 239 0.48 -10.18 1.65
N PRO A 240 -0.88 -10.18 1.60
CA PRO A 240 -1.65 -11.26 2.21
C PRO A 240 -1.51 -12.62 1.50
N TYR A 241 -0.86 -12.67 0.34
CA TYR A 241 -0.57 -13.90 -0.40
C TYR A 241 0.92 -14.29 -0.36
N GLU A 242 1.76 -13.52 0.35
CA GLU A 242 3.14 -13.87 0.59
C GLU A 242 3.23 -15.08 1.52
N PRO A 243 4.23 -15.98 1.34
CA PRO A 243 4.42 -17.12 2.22
C PRO A 243 5.07 -16.69 3.53
N ALA A 244 5.02 -17.56 4.53
CA ALA A 244 5.78 -17.41 5.76
C ALA A 244 6.30 -18.79 6.22
N TYR A 245 7.49 -18.84 6.79
CA TYR A 245 8.05 -20.09 7.30
C TYR A 245 7.15 -20.66 8.40
N GLY A 246 6.36 -21.67 8.06
CA GLY A 246 5.30 -22.21 8.91
C GLY A 246 5.76 -22.57 10.32
N PRO A 247 6.89 -23.28 10.52
CA PRO A 247 7.38 -23.60 11.87
C PRO A 247 7.67 -22.38 12.74
N LEU A 248 8.18 -21.29 12.17
CA LEU A 248 8.44 -20.04 12.90
C LEU A 248 7.15 -19.28 13.18
N LEU A 249 6.23 -19.27 12.22
CA LEU A 249 4.91 -18.64 12.36
C LEU A 249 4.09 -19.31 13.48
N GLU A 250 4.10 -20.66 13.54
CA GLU A 250 3.43 -21.42 14.59
C GLU A 250 4.05 -21.18 15.99
N GLU A 251 5.42 -21.12 16.05
CA GLU A 251 6.12 -20.89 17.32
C GLU A 251 5.88 -19.50 17.89
N LEU A 252 5.90 -18.46 17.02
CA LEU A 252 5.91 -17.07 17.46
C LEU A 252 4.51 -16.44 17.53
N GLY A 253 3.56 -16.88 16.71
CA GLY A 253 2.23 -16.31 16.67
C GLY A 253 2.26 -14.78 16.46
N ASP A 254 1.77 -14.02 17.44
CA ASP A 254 1.73 -12.54 17.41
C ASP A 254 3.12 -11.87 17.50
N GLN A 255 4.16 -12.64 17.84
CA GLN A 255 5.55 -12.17 17.88
C GLN A 255 6.28 -12.35 16.53
N PHE A 256 5.64 -12.97 15.54
CA PHE A 256 6.20 -13.12 14.21
C PHE A 256 6.51 -11.76 13.58
N CYS A 257 7.71 -11.59 13.03
CA CYS A 257 8.19 -10.34 12.40
C CYS A 257 8.04 -9.08 13.28
N THR A 258 8.32 -9.17 14.59
CA THR A 258 8.40 -7.98 15.47
C THR A 258 9.82 -7.45 15.62
N SER A 259 10.82 -8.21 15.20
CA SER A 259 12.25 -7.84 15.17
C SER A 259 12.96 -8.61 14.05
N ALA A 260 14.22 -8.32 13.80
CA ALA A 260 15.03 -9.08 12.84
C ALA A 260 15.16 -10.57 13.24
N GLU A 261 15.29 -10.86 14.53
CA GLU A 261 15.42 -12.21 15.06
C GLU A 261 14.13 -13.04 14.96
N THR A 262 12.97 -12.38 14.82
CA THR A 262 11.67 -13.04 14.67
C THR A 262 11.15 -13.02 13.23
N ALA A 263 11.95 -12.48 12.30
CA ALA A 263 11.70 -12.48 10.87
C ALA A 263 12.39 -13.66 10.18
N CYS A 264 11.86 -14.04 9.02
CA CYS A 264 12.50 -14.96 8.08
C CYS A 264 12.39 -14.38 6.67
N SER A 265 13.28 -14.81 5.79
CA SER A 265 13.37 -14.24 4.44
C SER A 265 13.61 -15.35 3.42
N CYS A 266 12.98 -15.26 2.25
CA CYS A 266 13.24 -16.09 1.07
C CYS A 266 13.49 -15.26 -0.20
N GLY A 267 13.36 -13.92 -0.09
CA GLY A 267 13.56 -13.00 -1.20
C GLY A 267 15.01 -12.63 -1.47
N ALA A 268 15.21 -11.61 -2.30
CA ALA A 268 16.51 -11.14 -2.76
C ALA A 268 17.44 -10.69 -1.60
N PHE A 269 16.86 -10.23 -0.50
CA PHE A 269 17.57 -9.81 0.70
C PHE A 269 17.00 -10.51 1.94
N TYR A 270 17.76 -10.47 3.04
CA TYR A 270 17.27 -10.83 4.37
C TYR A 270 17.44 -9.66 5.34
N LEU A 271 16.55 -9.55 6.31
CA LEU A 271 16.58 -8.52 7.33
C LEU A 271 17.66 -8.86 8.36
N ALA A 272 18.84 -8.25 8.23
CA ALA A 272 19.96 -8.52 9.11
C ALA A 272 19.89 -7.75 10.44
N GLU A 273 19.30 -6.54 10.42
CA GLU A 273 19.22 -5.68 11.61
C GLU A 273 18.03 -4.74 11.48
N TYR A 274 17.34 -4.53 12.58
CA TYR A 274 16.30 -3.50 12.71
C TYR A 274 16.40 -2.85 14.08
N VAL A 275 16.73 -1.55 14.09
CA VAL A 275 16.76 -0.74 15.29
C VAL A 275 15.73 0.39 15.14
N PRO A 276 14.62 0.34 15.91
CA PRO A 276 13.56 1.34 15.81
C PRO A 276 14.08 2.77 15.95
N LEU A 277 13.62 3.68 15.06
CA LEU A 277 14.03 5.09 14.99
C LEU A 277 15.54 5.30 14.76
N GLU A 278 16.23 4.30 14.23
CA GLU A 278 17.65 4.39 13.92
C GLU A 278 17.96 3.84 12.52
N SER A 279 17.80 2.52 12.31
CA SER A 279 18.19 1.91 11.05
C SER A 279 17.58 0.54 10.78
N TRP A 280 17.50 0.20 9.48
CA TRP A 280 17.26 -1.16 8.97
C TRP A 280 18.45 -1.53 8.09
N VAL A 281 18.90 -2.76 8.21
CA VAL A 281 19.96 -3.29 7.36
C VAL A 281 19.47 -4.59 6.74
N MET A 282 19.35 -4.59 5.43
CA MET A 282 19.04 -5.78 4.64
C MET A 282 20.29 -6.18 3.89
N LYS A 283 20.60 -7.47 3.87
CA LYS A 283 21.76 -8.02 3.16
C LYS A 283 21.31 -8.98 2.09
N LYS A 284 22.07 -9.03 1.00
CA LYS A 284 21.83 -9.94 -0.11
C LYS A 284 21.71 -11.38 0.40
N ASN A 285 20.61 -12.04 0.00
CA ASN A 285 20.36 -13.43 0.34
C ASN A 285 21.21 -14.36 -0.55
N PRO A 286 22.13 -15.13 0.03
CA PRO A 286 22.98 -16.04 -0.75
C PRO A 286 22.24 -17.27 -1.27
N GLU A 287 21.05 -17.57 -0.73
CA GLU A 287 20.23 -18.72 -1.09
C GLU A 287 19.18 -18.39 -2.18
N ASN A 288 18.90 -17.09 -2.39
CA ASN A 288 17.86 -16.68 -3.35
C ASN A 288 18.14 -17.18 -4.78
N TYR A 289 17.10 -17.65 -5.48
CA TYR A 289 17.20 -18.22 -6.83
C TYR A 289 17.74 -17.23 -7.87
N ASP A 290 17.48 -15.93 -7.69
CA ASP A 290 17.87 -14.86 -8.63
C ASP A 290 19.10 -14.08 -8.14
N LYS A 291 19.83 -14.59 -7.15
CA LYS A 291 20.98 -13.93 -6.51
C LYS A 291 22.04 -13.40 -7.47
N ASP A 292 22.20 -14.02 -8.64
CA ASP A 292 23.20 -13.60 -9.63
C ASP A 292 22.80 -12.27 -10.32
N ASN A 293 21.53 -11.89 -10.26
CA ASN A 293 20.98 -10.63 -10.76
C ASN A 293 20.81 -9.58 -9.66
N VAL A 294 21.14 -9.87 -8.43
CA VAL A 294 21.17 -8.92 -7.31
C VAL A 294 22.57 -8.31 -7.21
N TYR A 295 22.69 -7.03 -7.57
CA TYR A 295 24.00 -6.33 -7.67
C TYR A 295 24.33 -5.49 -6.44
N ILE A 296 23.38 -5.31 -5.53
CA ILE A 296 23.54 -4.60 -4.26
C ILE A 296 23.75 -5.65 -3.15
N ASP A 297 24.83 -5.50 -2.35
CA ASP A 297 25.09 -6.42 -1.25
C ASP A 297 24.35 -6.04 0.04
N THR A 298 24.09 -4.74 0.22
CA THR A 298 23.43 -4.21 1.42
C THR A 298 22.52 -3.04 1.07
N ILE A 299 21.27 -3.09 1.55
CA ILE A 299 20.36 -1.94 1.58
C ILE A 299 20.32 -1.44 3.02
N ARG A 300 20.55 -0.15 3.20
CA ARG A 300 20.51 0.49 4.51
C ARG A 300 19.53 1.64 4.53
N TYR A 301 18.52 1.55 5.37
CA TYR A 301 17.64 2.67 5.69
C TYR A 301 18.09 3.34 6.99
N ILE A 302 18.15 4.66 6.99
CA ILE A 302 18.51 5.48 8.15
C ILE A 302 17.31 6.35 8.50
N TYR A 303 16.92 6.33 9.78
CA TYR A 303 15.83 7.19 10.24
C TYR A 303 16.24 8.66 10.22
N ASN A 304 15.39 9.48 9.57
CA ASN A 304 15.53 10.92 9.57
C ASN A 304 14.16 11.57 9.41
N GLN A 305 13.64 12.14 10.47
CA GLN A 305 12.33 12.79 10.47
C GLN A 305 12.23 13.93 9.45
N GLU A 306 13.36 14.56 9.10
CA GLU A 306 13.46 15.66 8.14
C GLU A 306 14.02 15.20 6.78
N GLU A 307 13.71 13.97 6.35
CA GLU A 307 14.28 13.37 5.11
C GLU A 307 14.07 14.24 3.89
N LEU A 308 12.88 14.85 3.74
CA LEU A 308 12.53 15.71 2.59
C LEU A 308 13.33 17.01 2.54
N ILE A 309 13.80 17.49 3.71
CA ILE A 309 14.56 18.73 3.81
C ILE A 309 16.07 18.45 3.71
N SER A 310 16.54 17.44 4.44
CA SER A 310 17.96 17.13 4.56
C SER A 310 18.47 16.16 3.49
N GLY A 311 17.60 15.28 2.99
CA GLY A 311 17.96 14.20 2.07
C GLY A 311 18.65 14.67 0.79
N PRO A 312 18.12 15.65 0.03
CA PRO A 312 18.78 16.14 -1.18
C PRO A 312 20.21 16.60 -0.94
N GLU A 313 20.46 17.32 0.14
CA GLU A 313 21.81 17.78 0.51
C GLU A 313 22.72 16.62 0.94
N MET A 314 22.18 15.57 1.57
CA MET A 314 22.93 14.36 1.92
C MET A 314 23.34 13.58 0.65
N VAL A 315 22.47 13.50 -0.35
CA VAL A 315 22.82 12.92 -1.68
C VAL A 315 23.95 13.73 -2.32
N ARG A 316 23.83 15.06 -2.31
CA ARG A 316 24.88 15.94 -2.89
C ARG A 316 26.24 15.75 -2.21
N ARG A 317 26.25 15.42 -0.90
CA ARG A 317 27.50 15.11 -0.16
C ARG A 317 27.95 13.65 -0.28
N GLY A 318 27.15 12.79 -0.94
CA GLY A 318 27.45 11.37 -1.06
C GLY A 318 27.29 10.58 0.26
N GLU A 319 26.44 11.05 1.16
CA GLU A 319 26.14 10.39 2.43
C GLU A 319 25.04 9.32 2.29
N ILE A 320 24.16 9.52 1.31
CA ILE A 320 23.09 8.59 0.91
C ILE A 320 23.00 8.55 -0.61
N ASP A 321 22.32 7.55 -1.16
CA ASP A 321 22.29 7.27 -2.59
C ASP A 321 21.05 7.83 -3.29
N GLN A 322 19.95 8.07 -2.57
CA GLN A 322 18.69 8.57 -3.12
C GLN A 322 17.97 9.47 -2.12
N ALA A 323 17.29 10.49 -2.64
CA ALA A 323 16.34 11.32 -1.90
C ALA A 323 15.26 11.86 -2.84
N THR A 324 14.11 12.21 -2.27
CA THR A 324 13.04 12.90 -3.00
C THR A 324 13.28 14.41 -2.99
N ILE A 325 13.12 15.05 -4.14
CA ILE A 325 13.23 16.51 -4.29
C ILE A 325 11.81 17.10 -4.31
N SER A 326 11.52 18.00 -3.37
CA SER A 326 10.26 18.75 -3.37
C SER A 326 10.25 19.85 -4.43
N SER A 327 9.04 20.26 -4.85
CA SER A 327 8.85 21.34 -5.82
C SER A 327 9.51 22.67 -5.42
N ASP A 328 9.72 22.91 -4.13
CA ASP A 328 10.34 24.15 -3.62
C ASP A 328 11.80 24.34 -4.04
N ILE A 329 12.52 23.23 -4.21
CA ILE A 329 13.95 23.24 -4.53
C ILE A 329 14.25 22.73 -5.93
N LEU A 330 13.27 22.15 -6.62
CA LEU A 330 13.44 21.48 -7.93
C LEU A 330 14.08 22.42 -8.97
N ASP A 331 13.54 23.63 -9.13
CA ASP A 331 14.07 24.60 -10.10
C ASP A 331 15.53 24.98 -9.81
N SER A 332 15.89 25.10 -8.54
CA SER A 332 17.25 25.40 -8.13
C SER A 332 18.22 24.26 -8.47
N TRP A 333 17.78 23.02 -8.28
CA TRP A 333 18.57 21.82 -8.58
C TRP A 333 18.73 21.61 -10.08
N LEU A 334 17.69 21.85 -10.87
CA LEU A 334 17.74 21.76 -12.34
C LEU A 334 18.59 22.87 -12.98
N SER A 335 18.70 24.04 -12.32
CA SER A 335 19.47 25.19 -12.80
C SER A 335 20.95 25.14 -12.42
N ASP A 336 21.35 24.33 -11.45
CA ASP A 336 22.72 24.20 -10.97
C ASP A 336 23.46 23.10 -11.74
N ASP A 337 24.55 23.46 -12.42
CA ASP A 337 25.38 22.54 -13.19
C ASP A 337 25.96 21.36 -12.38
N THR A 338 26.02 21.48 -11.04
CA THR A 338 26.53 20.43 -10.16
C THR A 338 25.47 19.43 -9.72
N THR A 339 24.19 19.75 -9.83
CA THR A 339 23.07 18.94 -9.34
C THR A 339 22.08 18.51 -10.42
N LYS A 340 21.98 19.24 -11.54
CA LYS A 340 20.99 18.94 -12.58
C LYS A 340 21.04 17.51 -13.13
N ASP A 341 22.24 16.94 -13.26
CA ASP A 341 22.43 15.58 -13.75
C ASP A 341 22.16 14.50 -12.68
N MET A 342 21.93 14.90 -11.43
CA MET A 342 21.52 14.04 -10.32
C MET A 342 20.00 13.89 -10.24
N VAL A 343 19.25 14.81 -10.86
CA VAL A 343 17.79 14.82 -10.86
C VAL A 343 17.26 13.86 -11.92
N SER A 344 16.46 12.88 -11.50
CA SER A 344 15.71 12.02 -12.42
C SER A 344 14.21 12.19 -12.16
N MET A 345 13.44 12.30 -13.25
CA MET A 345 11.99 12.28 -13.13
C MET A 345 11.50 10.86 -12.84
N GLU A 346 10.52 10.75 -11.99
CA GLU A 346 9.83 9.46 -11.77
C GLU A 346 9.20 8.98 -13.09
N ARG A 347 9.18 7.67 -13.28
CA ARG A 347 8.45 7.07 -14.40
C ARG A 347 6.97 7.07 -14.07
N PRO A 348 6.08 7.34 -15.06
CA PRO A 348 4.65 7.12 -14.86
C PRO A 348 4.39 5.67 -14.42
N GLU A 349 3.64 5.49 -13.36
CA GLU A 349 3.20 4.16 -12.93
C GLU A 349 2.20 3.60 -13.93
N THR A 350 2.41 2.37 -14.40
CA THR A 350 1.51 1.70 -15.35
C THR A 350 0.45 0.84 -14.66
N GLY A 351 0.64 0.51 -13.40
CA GLY A 351 -0.26 -0.33 -12.60
C GLY A 351 -1.26 0.44 -11.74
N LYS A 352 -1.17 1.77 -11.69
CA LYS A 352 -2.01 2.63 -10.85
C LYS A 352 -2.55 3.82 -11.64
N SER A 353 -3.71 4.29 -11.24
CA SER A 353 -4.28 5.55 -11.70
C SER A 353 -4.78 6.37 -10.52
N TYR A 354 -4.59 7.69 -10.60
CA TYR A 354 -5.06 8.63 -9.60
C TYR A 354 -6.19 9.46 -10.20
N PHE A 355 -7.25 9.65 -9.44
CA PHE A 355 -8.43 10.37 -9.89
C PHE A 355 -9.12 11.08 -8.74
N TYR A 356 -9.86 12.13 -9.05
CA TYR A 356 -10.71 12.81 -8.07
C TYR A 356 -12.00 12.05 -7.86
N ILE A 357 -12.38 11.85 -6.61
CA ILE A 357 -13.61 11.16 -6.21
C ILE A 357 -14.49 12.05 -5.34
N PHE A 358 -15.80 11.95 -5.56
CA PHE A 358 -16.79 12.50 -4.65
C PHE A 358 -17.28 11.44 -3.67
N ASN A 359 -17.45 11.84 -2.42
CA ASN A 359 -18.09 10.97 -1.43
C ASN A 359 -19.62 11.14 -1.49
N PHE A 360 -20.32 10.05 -1.79
CA PHE A 360 -21.79 10.00 -1.79
C PHE A 360 -22.38 9.64 -0.43
N LEU A 361 -21.56 9.38 0.59
CA LEU A 361 -21.97 9.08 1.95
C LEU A 361 -21.82 10.35 2.81
N PRO A 362 -22.86 11.22 2.90
CA PRO A 362 -22.72 12.56 3.49
C PRO A 362 -22.40 12.53 4.98
N TYR A 363 -22.74 11.44 5.69
CA TYR A 363 -22.54 11.31 7.13
C TYR A 363 -21.32 10.45 7.51
N ALA A 364 -20.50 10.02 6.55
CA ALA A 364 -19.34 9.17 6.82
C ALA A 364 -18.34 9.82 7.80
N HIS A 365 -18.27 11.15 7.83
CA HIS A 365 -17.43 11.90 8.78
C HIS A 365 -17.74 11.58 10.25
N GLU A 366 -18.98 11.23 10.59
CA GLU A 366 -19.39 10.88 11.96
C GLU A 366 -18.71 9.59 12.47
N PHE A 367 -18.24 8.73 11.56
CA PHE A 367 -17.55 7.49 11.88
C PHE A 367 -16.02 7.64 11.95
N SER A 368 -15.50 8.84 11.70
CA SER A 368 -14.06 9.09 11.74
C SER A 368 -13.58 9.41 13.15
N ASN A 369 -12.50 8.75 13.57
CA ASN A 369 -11.74 9.13 14.77
C ASN A 369 -10.86 10.37 14.54
N TRP A 370 -10.82 10.87 13.31
CA TRP A 370 -10.08 12.06 12.97
C TRP A 370 -10.90 13.31 13.32
N ASN A 371 -10.61 13.86 14.48
CA ASN A 371 -11.23 15.08 14.97
C ASN A 371 -10.39 16.28 14.58
N VAL A 372 -10.83 17.03 13.58
CA VAL A 372 -10.16 18.26 13.14
C VAL A 372 -10.85 19.45 13.77
N THR A 373 -10.18 20.08 14.71
CA THR A 373 -10.67 21.28 15.39
C THR A 373 -11.04 22.37 14.37
N GLY A 374 -12.31 22.76 14.31
CA GLY A 374 -12.84 23.78 13.41
C GLY A 374 -13.39 23.27 12.07
N VAL A 375 -13.21 21.99 11.72
CA VAL A 375 -13.80 21.40 10.50
C VAL A 375 -15.28 21.06 10.73
N ASP A 376 -15.64 20.53 11.91
CA ASP A 376 -17.01 20.17 12.25
C ASP A 376 -17.99 21.35 12.10
N ALA A 377 -17.53 22.55 12.46
CA ALA A 377 -18.33 23.77 12.29
C ALA A 377 -18.57 24.18 10.82
N GLN A 378 -17.84 23.58 9.86
CA GLN A 378 -17.92 23.85 8.44
C GLN A 378 -18.51 22.67 7.64
N TYR A 379 -18.76 21.55 8.32
CA TYR A 379 -19.34 20.35 7.71
C TYR A 379 -20.87 20.47 7.62
N GLU A 380 -21.40 20.39 6.41
CA GLU A 380 -22.82 20.54 6.11
C GLU A 380 -23.32 19.31 5.33
N PRO A 381 -23.56 18.15 6.01
CA PRO A 381 -23.85 16.88 5.34
C PRO A 381 -25.13 16.93 4.51
N ASP A 382 -26.19 17.56 5.00
CA ASP A 382 -27.45 17.69 4.27
C ASP A 382 -27.31 18.56 3.01
N ASN A 383 -26.50 19.61 3.08
CA ASN A 383 -26.24 20.50 1.96
C ASN A 383 -25.36 19.79 0.92
N TRP A 384 -24.34 19.06 1.38
CA TRP A 384 -23.50 18.23 0.54
C TRP A 384 -24.29 17.11 -0.16
N ALA A 385 -25.21 16.42 0.55
CA ALA A 385 -26.05 15.38 -0.02
C ALA A 385 -26.86 15.88 -1.21
N LYS A 386 -27.41 17.12 -1.15
CA LYS A 386 -28.09 17.73 -2.28
C LYS A 386 -27.15 17.98 -3.44
N ALA A 387 -25.99 18.57 -3.17
CA ALA A 387 -25.03 18.94 -4.18
C ALA A 387 -24.43 17.72 -4.88
N VAL A 388 -23.93 16.71 -4.15
CA VAL A 388 -23.26 15.54 -4.73
C VAL A 388 -24.22 14.68 -5.56
N ASN A 389 -25.51 14.67 -5.26
CA ASN A 389 -26.52 13.96 -6.05
C ASN A 389 -26.94 14.70 -7.33
N SER A 390 -26.67 16.01 -7.45
CA SER A 390 -26.88 16.75 -8.68
C SER A 390 -25.86 16.37 -9.76
N THR A 391 -26.35 15.89 -10.90
CA THR A 391 -25.51 15.61 -12.06
C THR A 391 -24.86 16.89 -12.61
N ASN A 392 -25.57 18.00 -12.57
CA ASN A 392 -25.05 19.29 -13.04
C ASN A 392 -23.93 19.80 -12.15
N PHE A 393 -24.04 19.63 -10.82
CA PHE A 393 -22.97 19.94 -9.88
C PHE A 393 -21.68 19.15 -10.20
N ARG A 394 -21.79 17.83 -10.36
CA ARG A 394 -20.61 16.98 -10.68
C ARG A 394 -20.02 17.31 -12.05
N LYS A 395 -20.85 17.60 -13.05
CA LYS A 395 -20.38 18.02 -14.39
C LYS A 395 -19.69 19.38 -14.35
N ALA A 396 -20.17 20.31 -13.53
CA ALA A 396 -19.50 21.59 -13.33
C ALA A 396 -18.06 21.39 -12.85
N PHE A 397 -17.84 20.52 -11.86
CA PHE A 397 -16.49 20.14 -11.43
C PHE A 397 -15.69 19.44 -12.54
N LEU A 398 -16.27 18.45 -13.23
CA LEU A 398 -15.59 17.71 -14.29
C LEU A 398 -15.00 18.65 -15.35
N TYR A 399 -15.79 19.64 -15.80
CA TYR A 399 -15.33 20.60 -16.80
C TYR A 399 -14.49 21.74 -16.22
N ALA A 400 -14.54 21.99 -14.91
CA ALA A 400 -13.71 22.99 -14.25
C ALA A 400 -12.28 22.48 -13.95
N ILE A 401 -12.07 21.18 -13.75
CA ILE A 401 -10.78 20.61 -13.37
C ILE A 401 -9.83 20.63 -14.56
N ASN A 402 -8.70 21.33 -14.41
CA ASN A 402 -7.56 21.25 -15.33
C ASN A 402 -6.44 20.44 -14.69
N PRO A 403 -6.27 19.17 -15.06
CA PRO A 403 -5.26 18.29 -14.43
C PRO A 403 -3.81 18.77 -14.67
N SER A 404 -3.55 19.50 -15.75
CA SER A 404 -2.22 20.04 -16.04
C SER A 404 -1.69 20.94 -14.92
N VAL A 405 -2.57 21.70 -14.27
CA VAL A 405 -2.16 22.68 -13.26
C VAL A 405 -1.70 22.00 -11.98
N THR A 406 -2.39 20.92 -11.57
CA THR A 406 -2.00 20.15 -10.38
C THR A 406 -0.79 19.25 -10.64
N LEU A 407 -0.72 18.63 -11.83
CA LEU A 407 0.43 17.81 -12.23
C LEU A 407 1.71 18.64 -12.39
N ALA A 408 1.61 19.89 -12.85
CA ALA A 408 2.75 20.79 -12.98
C ALA A 408 3.42 21.14 -11.63
N VAL A 409 2.76 20.91 -10.50
CA VAL A 409 3.36 21.09 -9.17
C VAL A 409 4.52 20.11 -8.96
N THR A 410 4.35 18.85 -9.32
CA THR A 410 5.33 17.78 -9.11
C THR A 410 6.13 17.44 -10.37
N ALA A 411 5.58 17.71 -11.54
CA ALA A 411 6.20 17.46 -12.84
C ALA A 411 6.12 18.70 -13.75
N PRO A 412 6.82 19.80 -13.43
CA PRO A 412 6.74 21.06 -14.20
C PRO A 412 7.13 20.89 -15.66
N GLU A 413 8.04 19.95 -15.94
CA GLU A 413 8.40 19.55 -17.29
C GLU A 413 7.87 18.14 -17.57
N GLY A 414 6.99 17.99 -18.56
CA GLY A 414 6.48 16.69 -18.99
C GLY A 414 5.24 16.20 -18.25
N TYR A 415 4.48 17.06 -17.58
CA TYR A 415 3.22 16.69 -16.90
C TYR A 415 2.21 15.99 -17.81
N ASP A 416 2.27 16.24 -19.13
CA ASP A 416 1.41 15.56 -20.11
C ASP A 416 1.62 14.04 -20.14
N ASN A 417 2.79 13.55 -19.74
CA ASN A 417 3.07 12.11 -19.66
C ASN A 417 2.32 11.42 -18.49
N TYR A 418 1.81 12.20 -17.53
CA TYR A 418 1.09 11.71 -16.35
C TYR A 418 -0.43 11.87 -16.48
N LYS A 419 -0.93 12.49 -17.56
CA LYS A 419 -2.36 12.63 -17.80
C LYS A 419 -2.97 11.32 -18.25
N LEU A 420 -4.06 10.95 -17.59
CA LEU A 420 -4.89 9.83 -17.97
C LEU A 420 -6.29 10.35 -18.35
N HIS A 421 -6.89 9.74 -19.36
CA HIS A 421 -8.26 10.02 -19.77
C HIS A 421 -9.23 8.89 -19.40
N THR A 422 -8.68 7.78 -18.92
CA THR A 422 -9.41 6.59 -18.46
C THR A 422 -8.96 6.22 -17.05
N ILE A 423 -9.84 5.55 -16.29
CA ILE A 423 -9.47 5.04 -14.96
C ILE A 423 -8.45 3.92 -15.08
N THR A 424 -8.61 3.02 -16.06
CA THR A 424 -7.58 2.01 -16.37
C THR A 424 -6.46 2.68 -17.15
N PRO A 425 -5.20 2.65 -16.67
CA PRO A 425 -4.10 3.31 -17.36
C PRO A 425 -3.72 2.57 -18.66
N PRO A 426 -3.06 3.25 -19.61
CA PRO A 426 -2.52 2.63 -20.81
C PRO A 426 -1.56 1.50 -20.47
N SER A 427 -1.51 0.48 -21.30
CA SER A 427 -0.66 -0.71 -21.16
C SER A 427 -0.98 -1.63 -19.99
N PHE A 428 -2.06 -1.35 -19.23
CA PHE A 428 -2.48 -2.21 -18.13
C PHE A 428 -3.18 -3.48 -18.62
N CYS A 429 -4.08 -3.36 -19.60
CA CYS A 429 -4.75 -4.52 -20.20
C CYS A 429 -5.07 -4.27 -21.67
N ALA A 430 -5.24 -5.36 -22.41
CA ALA A 430 -5.59 -5.35 -23.82
C ALA A 430 -6.75 -6.31 -24.08
N ASN A 431 -7.47 -6.08 -25.18
CA ASN A 431 -8.49 -7.02 -25.66
C ASN A 431 -7.83 -8.28 -26.26
N SER A 432 -8.65 -9.27 -26.66
CA SER A 432 -8.19 -10.53 -27.27
C SER A 432 -7.42 -10.37 -28.59
N GLN A 433 -7.42 -9.17 -29.17
CA GLN A 433 -6.69 -8.82 -30.40
C GLN A 433 -5.38 -8.09 -30.11
N GLY A 434 -5.06 -7.88 -28.81
CA GLY A 434 -3.87 -7.16 -28.39
C GLY A 434 -3.98 -5.62 -28.48
N VAL A 435 -5.19 -5.09 -28.69
CA VAL A 435 -5.45 -3.64 -28.66
C VAL A 435 -5.60 -3.19 -27.23
N ASP A 436 -4.86 -2.15 -26.84
CA ASP A 436 -4.93 -1.57 -25.51
C ASP A 436 -6.36 -1.16 -25.14
N TYR A 437 -6.75 -1.37 -23.89
CA TYR A 437 -8.10 -1.04 -23.41
C TYR A 437 -8.45 0.43 -23.64
N THR A 438 -7.51 1.33 -23.46
CA THR A 438 -7.72 2.78 -23.65
C THR A 438 -7.95 3.18 -25.11
N GLU A 439 -7.60 2.31 -26.05
CA GLU A 439 -7.80 2.48 -27.49
C GLU A 439 -9.09 1.81 -28.00
N CYS A 440 -9.89 1.17 -27.10
CA CYS A 440 -11.07 0.44 -27.49
C CYS A 440 -12.32 1.33 -27.56
N GLY A 441 -13.04 1.30 -28.68
CA GLY A 441 -14.36 1.94 -28.86
C GLY A 441 -14.35 3.44 -28.54
N ASP A 442 -15.30 3.89 -27.71
CA ASP A 442 -15.44 5.30 -27.37
C ASP A 442 -14.31 5.80 -26.45
N LEU A 443 -13.57 4.92 -25.77
CA LEU A 443 -12.45 5.29 -24.91
C LEU A 443 -11.33 5.94 -25.68
N ALA A 444 -11.10 5.50 -26.92
CA ALA A 444 -10.09 6.08 -27.82
C ALA A 444 -10.32 7.57 -28.17
N ASN A 445 -11.55 8.05 -27.93
CA ASN A 445 -11.93 9.43 -28.22
C ASN A 445 -11.96 10.32 -26.95
N LEU A 446 -11.63 9.77 -25.78
CA LEU A 446 -11.56 10.56 -24.56
C LEU A 446 -10.35 11.49 -24.60
N SER A 447 -10.57 12.71 -24.11
CA SER A 447 -9.54 13.76 -23.99
C SER A 447 -9.77 14.56 -22.72
N ASP A 448 -8.96 15.56 -22.45
CA ASP A 448 -9.18 16.46 -21.33
C ASP A 448 -10.60 17.04 -21.37
N PHE A 449 -11.30 16.94 -20.25
CA PHE A 449 -12.64 17.48 -20.10
C PHE A 449 -12.65 18.99 -19.80
N PHE A 450 -11.50 19.59 -19.47
CA PHE A 450 -11.43 20.99 -19.08
C PHE A 450 -12.02 21.91 -20.13
N ASP A 451 -13.11 22.62 -19.74
CA ASP A 451 -13.84 23.57 -20.57
C ASP A 451 -14.57 24.55 -19.67
N GLU A 452 -14.01 25.75 -19.49
CA GLU A 452 -14.58 26.76 -18.58
C GLU A 452 -16.00 27.20 -18.96
N ALA A 453 -16.34 27.24 -20.25
CA ALA A 453 -17.66 27.65 -20.70
C ALA A 453 -18.70 26.59 -20.29
N LYS A 454 -18.41 25.31 -20.52
CA LYS A 454 -19.26 24.21 -20.07
C LYS A 454 -19.33 24.12 -18.54
N ALA A 455 -18.20 24.32 -17.84
CA ALA A 455 -18.18 24.34 -16.38
C ALA A 455 -19.18 25.35 -15.82
N LYS A 456 -19.21 26.59 -16.39
CA LYS A 456 -20.11 27.65 -16.00
C LYS A 456 -21.56 27.35 -16.40
N GLU A 457 -21.81 26.78 -17.59
CA GLU A 457 -23.14 26.34 -18.01
C GLU A 457 -23.72 25.31 -17.03
N TYR A 458 -22.97 24.27 -16.67
CA TYR A 458 -23.41 23.26 -15.71
C TYR A 458 -23.52 23.81 -14.29
N ARG A 459 -22.67 24.75 -13.89
CA ARG A 459 -22.76 25.46 -12.61
C ARG A 459 -24.10 26.23 -12.54
N ASP A 460 -24.44 26.97 -13.55
CA ASP A 460 -25.66 27.78 -13.57
C ASP A 460 -26.93 26.89 -13.50
N ALA A 461 -26.93 25.78 -14.22
CA ALA A 461 -27.97 24.75 -14.11
C ALA A 461 -28.03 24.12 -12.72
N ALA A 462 -26.86 23.84 -12.11
CA ALA A 462 -26.77 23.32 -10.74
C ALA A 462 -27.27 24.33 -9.70
N VAL A 463 -27.00 25.63 -9.86
CA VAL A 463 -27.50 26.70 -8.97
C VAL A 463 -29.03 26.73 -8.98
N GLU A 464 -29.66 26.65 -10.15
CA GLU A 464 -31.12 26.62 -10.27
C GLU A 464 -31.71 25.38 -9.58
N GLU A 465 -31.16 24.18 -9.89
CA GLU A 465 -31.59 22.90 -9.34
C GLU A 465 -31.42 22.85 -7.80
N LEU A 466 -30.25 23.22 -7.29
CA LEU A 466 -29.91 23.17 -5.88
C LEU A 466 -30.67 24.23 -5.06
N THR A 467 -30.91 25.41 -5.62
CA THR A 467 -31.79 26.43 -5.00
C THR A 467 -33.21 25.91 -4.82
N ALA A 468 -33.76 25.24 -5.85
CA ALA A 468 -35.06 24.62 -5.77
C ALA A 468 -35.12 23.48 -4.73
N ALA A 469 -34.00 22.77 -4.53
CA ALA A 469 -33.85 21.74 -3.50
C ALA A 469 -33.57 22.32 -2.09
N GLY A 470 -33.53 23.65 -1.94
CA GLY A 470 -33.24 24.32 -0.67
C GLY A 470 -31.80 24.16 -0.20
N ALA A 471 -30.84 24.10 -1.11
CA ALA A 471 -29.43 24.19 -0.78
C ALA A 471 -29.00 25.62 -0.46
N THR A 472 -27.94 25.77 0.33
CA THR A 472 -27.32 27.06 0.66
C THR A 472 -25.94 27.18 -0.02
N PHE A 473 -25.58 28.37 -0.46
CA PHE A 473 -24.32 28.64 -1.12
C PHE A 473 -23.43 29.55 -0.26
N PRO A 474 -22.08 29.41 -0.39
CA PRO A 474 -21.39 28.45 -1.21
C PRO A 474 -21.51 27.00 -0.67
N ILE A 475 -21.55 26.01 -1.55
CA ILE A 475 -21.46 24.60 -1.15
C ILE A 475 -20.06 24.36 -0.58
N LYS A 476 -19.97 23.93 0.67
CA LYS A 476 -18.71 23.60 1.31
C LYS A 476 -18.25 22.22 0.86
N VAL A 477 -16.97 22.10 0.49
CA VAL A 477 -16.37 20.87 -0.04
C VAL A 477 -15.08 20.58 0.74
N GLN A 478 -15.13 19.63 1.66
CA GLN A 478 -13.94 19.22 2.41
C GLN A 478 -13.00 18.40 1.53
N TYR A 479 -11.75 18.83 1.47
CA TYR A 479 -10.67 18.19 0.72
C TYR A 479 -9.48 17.95 1.63
N PRO A 480 -9.41 16.78 2.30
CA PRO A 480 -8.30 16.42 3.17
C PRO A 480 -7.09 15.94 2.36
N TYR A 481 -5.90 16.15 2.93
CA TYR A 481 -4.64 15.63 2.40
C TYR A 481 -3.79 14.98 3.50
N ASN A 482 -2.93 14.04 3.11
CA ASN A 482 -1.93 13.45 4.01
C ASN A 482 -0.65 14.29 3.96
N PRO A 483 -0.22 14.92 5.08
CA PRO A 483 0.98 15.74 5.10
C PRO A 483 2.29 14.94 4.92
N ALA A 484 2.25 13.61 5.04
CA ALA A 484 3.40 12.76 4.75
C ALA A 484 3.66 12.58 3.24
N VAL A 485 2.69 12.94 2.38
CA VAL A 485 2.85 12.88 0.92
C VAL A 485 3.38 14.22 0.42
N VAL A 486 4.51 14.16 -0.28
CA VAL A 486 5.22 15.35 -0.78
C VAL A 486 4.32 16.18 -1.69
N ASP A 487 4.29 17.47 -1.47
CA ASP A 487 3.58 18.46 -2.29
C ASP A 487 2.04 18.26 -2.44
N TRP A 488 1.42 17.32 -1.72
CA TRP A 488 -0.02 17.11 -1.81
C TRP A 488 -0.80 18.32 -1.31
N ASP A 489 -0.32 18.99 -0.26
CA ASP A 489 -0.90 20.25 0.23
C ASP A 489 -0.86 21.35 -0.84
N LYS A 490 0.23 21.48 -1.59
CA LYS A 490 0.37 22.44 -2.69
C LYS A 490 -0.54 22.09 -3.87
N GLN A 491 -0.62 20.80 -4.21
CA GLN A 491 -1.57 20.33 -5.23
C GLN A 491 -3.00 20.69 -4.84
N CYS A 492 -3.39 20.49 -3.56
CA CYS A 492 -4.71 20.89 -3.04
C CYS A 492 -4.94 22.41 -3.17
N GLN A 493 -3.94 23.24 -2.85
CA GLN A 493 -4.03 24.70 -2.96
C GLN A 493 -4.23 25.15 -4.41
N VAL A 494 -3.43 24.60 -5.32
CA VAL A 494 -3.50 24.91 -6.75
C VAL A 494 -4.83 24.44 -7.33
N PHE A 495 -5.29 23.23 -6.97
CA PHE A 495 -6.60 22.71 -7.34
C PHE A 495 -7.72 23.65 -6.87
N LYS A 496 -7.72 24.04 -5.59
CA LYS A 496 -8.70 24.97 -5.04
C LYS A 496 -8.74 26.28 -5.81
N GLN A 497 -7.59 26.91 -6.03
CA GLN A 497 -7.51 28.18 -6.75
C GLN A 497 -8.06 28.07 -8.17
N GLN A 498 -7.70 27.01 -8.87
CA GLN A 498 -8.10 26.78 -10.25
C GLN A 498 -9.61 26.50 -10.37
N VAL A 499 -10.14 25.58 -9.57
CA VAL A 499 -11.55 25.17 -9.65
C VAL A 499 -12.47 26.27 -9.13
N GLU A 500 -12.15 26.91 -7.99
CA GLU A 500 -12.92 28.04 -7.48
C GLU A 500 -12.85 29.24 -8.43
N GLY A 501 -11.69 29.48 -9.06
CA GLY A 501 -11.54 30.54 -10.05
C GLY A 501 -12.51 30.41 -11.24
N VAL A 502 -12.77 29.18 -11.67
CA VAL A 502 -13.73 28.90 -12.75
C VAL A 502 -15.18 28.93 -12.25
N LEU A 503 -15.47 28.23 -11.13
CA LEU A 503 -16.83 27.99 -10.68
C LEU A 503 -17.43 29.15 -9.88
N ASN A 504 -16.61 29.98 -9.24
CA ASN A 504 -17.09 31.14 -8.47
C ASN A 504 -17.10 32.44 -9.28
N ASP A 505 -16.83 32.39 -10.58
CA ASP A 505 -16.90 33.58 -11.45
C ASP A 505 -18.32 34.18 -11.46
N GLY A 506 -18.48 35.32 -10.77
CA GLY A 506 -19.72 36.05 -10.64
C GLY A 506 -20.74 35.51 -9.63
N PHE A 507 -20.49 34.38 -8.96
CA PHE A 507 -21.35 33.78 -7.96
C PHE A 507 -20.56 32.87 -7.01
N ASP A 508 -20.71 33.02 -5.69
CA ASP A 508 -20.07 32.16 -4.69
C ASP A 508 -20.71 30.75 -4.68
N PHE A 509 -20.33 29.91 -5.63
CA PHE A 509 -20.92 28.60 -5.84
C PHE A 509 -20.40 27.53 -4.88
N ILE A 510 -19.08 27.48 -4.69
CA ILE A 510 -18.39 26.49 -3.85
C ILE A 510 -17.36 27.13 -2.94
N ASN A 511 -17.04 26.44 -1.84
CA ASN A 511 -15.88 26.75 -0.98
C ASN A 511 -15.14 25.45 -0.66
N ILE A 512 -13.99 25.24 -1.29
CA ILE A 512 -13.15 24.08 -1.04
C ILE A 512 -12.33 24.33 0.24
N ILE A 513 -12.51 23.46 1.22
CA ILE A 513 -11.89 23.54 2.54
C ILE A 513 -10.78 22.50 2.59
N ILE A 514 -9.54 22.95 2.42
CA ILE A 514 -8.38 22.09 2.50
C ILE A 514 -8.08 21.80 3.97
N THR A 515 -7.94 20.52 4.31
CA THR A 515 -7.77 20.08 5.69
C THR A 515 -6.61 19.10 5.79
N GLN A 516 -5.71 19.36 6.73
CA GLN A 516 -4.61 18.43 7.01
C GLN A 516 -5.14 17.22 7.79
N GLY A 517 -4.96 16.02 7.24
CA GLY A 517 -5.23 14.77 7.90
C GLY A 517 -4.08 14.31 8.79
N PRO A 518 -4.22 13.17 9.48
CA PRO A 518 -3.12 12.59 10.24
C PRO A 518 -2.03 12.08 9.27
N SER A 519 -0.76 12.26 9.61
CA SER A 519 0.37 11.71 8.85
C SER A 519 0.37 10.19 8.86
N ASP A 520 0.04 9.64 10.03
CA ASP A 520 -0.08 8.21 10.25
C ASP A 520 -1.54 7.78 10.17
N ASN A 521 -1.77 6.59 9.63
CA ASN A 521 -3.11 6.00 9.54
C ASN A 521 -4.14 6.82 8.73
N PHE A 522 -3.69 7.70 7.81
CA PHE A 522 -4.58 8.50 6.95
C PHE A 522 -5.59 7.62 6.18
N LEU A 523 -5.13 6.48 5.70
CA LEU A 523 -5.96 5.54 4.95
C LEU A 523 -7.20 5.10 5.76
N ASN A 524 -7.01 4.71 7.02
CA ASN A 524 -8.11 4.23 7.86
C ASN A 524 -8.90 5.35 8.50
N ALA A 525 -8.23 6.43 8.92
CA ALA A 525 -8.88 7.53 9.64
C ALA A 525 -9.67 8.47 8.72
N VAL A 526 -9.30 8.56 7.44
CA VAL A 526 -9.89 9.49 6.47
C VAL A 526 -10.50 8.78 5.28
N ARG A 527 -9.69 8.00 4.55
CA ARG A 527 -10.10 7.48 3.24
C ARG A 527 -11.12 6.36 3.33
N ARG A 528 -10.84 5.30 4.11
CA ARG A 528 -11.72 4.12 4.23
C ARG A 528 -13.03 4.44 4.92
N VAL A 529 -13.03 5.32 5.90
CA VAL A 529 -14.25 5.77 6.59
C VAL A 529 -15.01 6.85 5.82
N GLY A 530 -14.46 7.38 4.72
CA GLY A 530 -15.11 8.41 3.92
C GLY A 530 -15.18 9.79 4.58
N ALA A 531 -14.21 10.15 5.43
CA ALA A 531 -14.16 11.45 6.10
C ALA A 531 -13.69 12.57 5.15
N TYR A 532 -14.29 12.66 3.99
CA TYR A 532 -14.03 13.66 2.94
C TYR A 532 -15.30 13.89 2.11
N GLN A 533 -15.34 14.98 1.36
CA GLN A 533 -16.37 15.24 0.35
C GLN A 533 -15.80 15.15 -1.07
N LEU A 534 -14.56 15.59 -1.23
CA LEU A 534 -13.72 15.42 -2.41
C LEU A 534 -12.36 14.93 -1.98
N MET A 535 -11.74 14.03 -2.75
CA MET A 535 -10.37 13.58 -2.54
C MET A 535 -9.74 13.14 -3.85
N SER A 536 -8.40 13.21 -3.94
CA SER A 536 -7.60 12.60 -5.00
C SER A 536 -6.96 11.31 -4.55
#